data_6114322feace10f9874de734e9550ced
#
_entry.id   6114322feace10f9874de734e9550ced
#
_cell.length_a   1.000
_cell.length_b   1.000
_cell.length_c   1.000
_cell.angle_alpha   90.00
_cell.angle_beta   90.00
_cell.angle_gamma   90.00
#
_symmetry.space_group_name_H-M   'P 1'
#
loop_
_entity.id
_entity.type
_entity.pdbx_description
1 polymer ?
#
loop_
_entity_poly.entity_id
_entity_poly.type
_entity_poly.pdbx_seq_one_letter_code
_entity_poly.pdbx_strand_id
1 'polypeptide(L)'
;MKTALVFGAAGGLGRAITASLQSADVRVLGVARDEGSLAGLVCTSADLTVEHEVAAACLWAAQEAGSVDLLVFAAGRMAHSPLAQTSAEALHRLWADNLLSAHLVNRHATPLLDPQGHRVFLGAYVDKLNFPQLGAYAAAKAGLDAWVRVLIREERALKTTLLRLPAVDTALWTHAPFPLPRGALSPSAVGDEVVRCWREGKAGVVDLT
;
A
#
# COMPACT_ATOMS: atom_id res chain seq x y z
N MET A 1 8.26 -19.87 10.44
CA MET A 1 8.09 -19.30 9.09
C MET A 1 7.69 -17.85 9.27
N LYS A 2 8.26 -16.92 8.51
CA LYS A 2 7.91 -15.50 8.59
C LYS A 2 6.55 -15.25 7.96
N THR A 3 5.79 -14.29 8.50
CA THR A 3 4.43 -13.98 8.03
C THR A 3 4.34 -12.49 7.63
N ALA A 4 3.73 -12.23 6.48
CA ALA A 4 3.42 -10.90 5.99
C ALA A 4 1.90 -10.69 5.91
N LEU A 5 1.44 -9.50 6.28
CA LEU A 5 0.05 -9.05 6.10
C LEU A 5 0.03 -7.96 5.02
N VAL A 6 -0.68 -8.22 3.92
CA VAL A 6 -0.72 -7.35 2.74
C VAL A 6 -2.12 -6.76 2.57
N PHE A 7 -2.26 -5.46 2.79
CA PHE A 7 -3.48 -4.71 2.53
C PHE A 7 -3.50 -4.21 1.08
N GLY A 8 -4.59 -4.47 0.38
CA GLY A 8 -4.70 -4.23 -1.06
C GLY A 8 -4.13 -5.39 -1.90
N ALA A 9 -4.12 -6.59 -1.36
CA ALA A 9 -3.53 -7.80 -1.95
C ALA A 9 -4.08 -8.15 -3.35
N ALA A 10 -5.33 -7.77 -3.67
CA ALA A 10 -5.95 -8.02 -4.99
C ALA A 10 -5.53 -7.02 -6.08
N GLY A 11 -4.93 -5.88 -5.71
CA GLY A 11 -4.43 -4.89 -6.67
C GLY A 11 -3.22 -5.39 -7.45
N GLY A 12 -2.89 -4.73 -8.56
CA GLY A 12 -1.74 -5.13 -9.40
C GLY A 12 -0.42 -5.23 -8.63
N LEU A 13 -0.13 -4.24 -7.77
CA LEU A 13 1.06 -4.27 -6.89
C LEU A 13 0.90 -5.29 -5.77
N GLY A 14 -0.28 -5.37 -5.13
CA GLY A 14 -0.52 -6.33 -4.05
C GLY A 14 -0.31 -7.77 -4.48
N ARG A 15 -0.76 -8.16 -5.67
CA ARG A 15 -0.54 -9.49 -6.25
C ARG A 15 0.94 -9.77 -6.51
N ALA A 16 1.65 -8.81 -7.09
CA ALA A 16 3.07 -8.96 -7.37
C ALA A 16 3.91 -9.08 -6.09
N ILE A 17 3.61 -8.24 -5.08
CA ILE A 17 4.25 -8.31 -3.76
C ILE A 17 3.98 -9.65 -3.09
N THR A 18 2.72 -10.13 -3.13
CA THR A 18 2.34 -11.44 -2.60
C THR A 18 3.14 -12.56 -3.26
N ALA A 19 3.25 -12.54 -4.60
CA ALA A 19 4.03 -13.54 -5.34
C ALA A 19 5.51 -13.51 -4.98
N SER A 20 6.15 -12.33 -4.90
CA SER A 20 7.55 -12.19 -4.51
C SER A 20 7.79 -12.66 -3.06
N LEU A 21 6.87 -12.36 -2.14
CA LEU A 21 6.95 -12.83 -0.74
C LEU A 21 6.82 -14.35 -0.64
N GLN A 22 5.86 -14.95 -1.36
CA GLN A 22 5.70 -16.41 -1.40
C GLN A 22 6.92 -17.10 -2.02
N SER A 23 7.49 -16.55 -3.09
CA SER A 23 8.75 -17.03 -3.69
C SER A 23 9.96 -16.91 -2.75
N ALA A 24 9.85 -16.08 -1.71
CA ALA A 24 10.85 -15.88 -0.67
C ALA A 24 10.58 -16.72 0.60
N ASP A 25 9.68 -17.73 0.53
CA ASP A 25 9.24 -18.61 1.62
C ASP A 25 8.56 -17.86 2.79
N VAL A 26 7.80 -16.81 2.48
CA VAL A 26 7.02 -16.04 3.46
C VAL A 26 5.55 -16.44 3.36
N ARG A 27 4.93 -16.75 4.51
CA ARG A 27 3.48 -16.92 4.60
C ARG A 27 2.83 -15.54 4.39
N VAL A 28 1.86 -15.44 3.48
CA VAL A 28 1.16 -14.19 3.20
C VAL A 28 -0.30 -14.29 3.61
N LEU A 29 -0.76 -13.34 4.41
CA LEU A 29 -2.16 -13.06 4.69
C LEU A 29 -2.59 -11.86 3.85
N GLY A 30 -3.66 -12.01 3.08
CA GLY A 30 -4.15 -10.98 2.17
C GLY A 30 -5.42 -10.30 2.67
N VAL A 31 -5.49 -8.97 2.52
CA VAL A 31 -6.72 -8.21 2.73
C VAL A 31 -7.08 -7.50 1.44
N ALA A 32 -8.32 -7.70 0.96
CA ALA A 32 -8.85 -7.07 -0.25
C ALA A 32 -10.35 -6.77 -0.07
N ARG A 33 -10.95 -6.01 -0.97
CA ARG A 33 -12.40 -5.77 -0.95
C ARG A 33 -13.24 -6.98 -1.34
N ASP A 34 -12.65 -7.89 -2.10
CA ASP A 34 -13.29 -9.12 -2.59
C ASP A 34 -12.31 -10.29 -2.44
N GLU A 35 -12.67 -11.24 -1.59
CA GLU A 35 -11.88 -12.46 -1.33
C GLU A 35 -11.78 -13.34 -2.57
N GLY A 36 -12.84 -13.41 -3.37
CA GLY A 36 -12.88 -14.21 -4.60
C GLY A 36 -11.79 -13.83 -5.59
N SER A 37 -11.27 -12.61 -5.48
CA SER A 37 -10.15 -12.11 -6.29
C SER A 37 -8.78 -12.65 -5.85
N LEU A 38 -8.69 -13.36 -4.71
CA LEU A 38 -7.45 -13.86 -4.08
C LEU A 38 -7.43 -15.39 -3.97
N ALA A 39 -7.99 -16.11 -4.96
CA ALA A 39 -8.04 -17.57 -4.95
C ALA A 39 -6.66 -18.20 -4.66
N GLY A 40 -6.62 -19.11 -3.67
CA GLY A 40 -5.40 -19.81 -3.24
C GLY A 40 -4.53 -19.03 -2.22
N LEU A 41 -4.95 -17.85 -1.78
CA LEU A 41 -4.31 -17.10 -0.69
C LEU A 41 -5.19 -17.17 0.56
N VAL A 42 -4.58 -17.27 1.73
CA VAL A 42 -5.28 -17.06 3.00
C VAL A 42 -5.63 -15.59 3.10
N CYS A 43 -6.91 -15.25 3.06
CA CYS A 43 -7.35 -13.87 2.89
C CYS A 43 -8.68 -13.57 3.61
N THR A 44 -8.95 -12.30 3.78
CA THR A 44 -10.24 -11.77 4.25
C THR A 44 -10.63 -10.52 3.48
N SER A 45 -11.94 -10.18 3.50
CA SER A 45 -12.45 -8.95 2.88
C SER A 45 -12.50 -7.79 3.87
N ALA A 46 -12.16 -6.58 3.38
CA ALA A 46 -12.41 -5.33 4.08
C ALA A 46 -12.39 -4.13 3.12
N ASP A 47 -13.29 -3.20 3.30
CA ASP A 47 -13.14 -1.83 2.81
C ASP A 47 -12.22 -1.06 3.75
N LEU A 48 -11.03 -0.72 3.28
CA LEU A 48 -10.00 -0.08 4.09
C LEU A 48 -10.34 1.38 4.46
N THR A 49 -11.41 1.94 3.92
CA THR A 49 -11.94 3.26 4.30
C THR A 49 -12.94 3.19 5.46
N VAL A 50 -13.30 1.97 5.90
CA VAL A 50 -14.27 1.70 6.96
C VAL A 50 -13.54 1.13 8.18
N GLU A 51 -13.46 1.90 9.26
CA GLU A 51 -12.62 1.58 10.42
C GLU A 51 -12.93 0.22 11.05
N HIS A 52 -14.22 -0.11 11.24
CA HIS A 52 -14.59 -1.39 11.87
C HIS A 52 -14.27 -2.60 10.99
N GLU A 53 -14.27 -2.47 9.65
CA GLU A 53 -13.86 -3.55 8.75
C GLU A 53 -12.34 -3.74 8.80
N VAL A 54 -11.56 -2.67 8.86
CA VAL A 54 -10.09 -2.75 9.07
C VAL A 54 -9.79 -3.42 10.42
N ALA A 55 -10.49 -3.03 11.49
CA ALA A 55 -10.32 -3.65 12.81
C ALA A 55 -10.66 -5.15 12.79
N ALA A 56 -11.75 -5.54 12.12
CA ALA A 56 -12.13 -6.95 11.96
C ALA A 56 -11.09 -7.75 11.17
N ALA A 57 -10.56 -7.19 10.06
CA ALA A 57 -9.50 -7.82 9.28
C ALA A 57 -8.20 -7.99 10.10
N CYS A 58 -7.85 -7.02 10.94
CA CYS A 58 -6.71 -7.14 11.84
C CYS A 58 -6.93 -8.21 12.92
N LEU A 59 -8.13 -8.30 13.49
CA LEU A 59 -8.49 -9.36 14.45
C LEU A 59 -8.40 -10.76 13.81
N TRP A 60 -8.92 -10.90 12.59
CA TRP A 60 -8.77 -12.13 11.82
C TRP A 60 -7.27 -12.47 11.59
N ALA A 61 -6.44 -11.52 11.20
CA ALA A 61 -5.01 -11.74 11.02
C ALA A 61 -4.31 -12.16 12.31
N ALA A 62 -4.73 -11.62 13.47
CA ALA A 62 -4.25 -12.04 14.79
C ALA A 62 -4.62 -13.49 15.11
N GLN A 63 -5.83 -13.93 14.74
CA GLN A 63 -6.27 -15.33 14.90
C GLN A 63 -5.48 -16.29 14.00
N GLU A 64 -5.15 -15.85 12.77
CA GLU A 64 -4.42 -16.65 11.78
C GLU A 64 -2.92 -16.82 12.11
N ALA A 65 -2.29 -15.80 12.69
CA ALA A 65 -0.83 -15.77 12.84
C ALA A 65 -0.32 -15.34 14.22
N GLY A 66 -1.15 -14.84 15.11
CA GLY A 66 -0.73 -14.26 16.39
C GLY A 66 -0.02 -12.91 16.18
N SER A 67 1.13 -12.94 15.51
CA SER A 67 1.89 -11.74 15.11
C SER A 67 2.37 -11.84 13.66
N VAL A 68 2.74 -10.70 13.07
CA VAL A 68 3.28 -10.62 11.71
C VAL A 68 4.64 -9.94 11.68
N ASP A 69 5.51 -10.37 10.78
CA ASP A 69 6.87 -9.84 10.63
C ASP A 69 6.93 -8.65 9.66
N LEU A 70 5.98 -8.61 8.73
CA LEU A 70 5.90 -7.59 7.70
C LEU A 70 4.45 -7.13 7.51
N LEU A 71 4.24 -5.82 7.53
CA LEU A 71 3.00 -5.17 7.13
C LEU A 71 3.23 -4.41 5.83
N VAL A 72 2.43 -4.67 4.80
CA VAL A 72 2.51 -3.96 3.53
C VAL A 72 1.18 -3.26 3.24
N PHE A 73 1.24 -1.93 3.07
CA PHE A 73 0.12 -1.16 2.56
C PHE A 73 0.31 -0.90 1.07
N ALA A 74 -0.41 -1.67 0.24
CA ALA A 74 -0.39 -1.62 -1.22
C ALA A 74 -1.71 -1.12 -1.82
N ALA A 75 -2.63 -0.63 -0.99
CA ALA A 75 -3.91 -0.10 -1.45
C ALA A 75 -3.77 1.34 -1.96
N GLY A 76 -4.69 1.70 -2.84
CA GLY A 76 -4.82 3.04 -3.39
C GLY A 76 -5.66 3.06 -4.65
N ARG A 77 -6.17 4.23 -4.96
CA ARG A 77 -7.01 4.47 -6.13
C ARG A 77 -6.54 5.71 -6.87
N MET A 78 -6.58 5.65 -8.21
CA MET A 78 -6.42 6.82 -9.08
C MET A 78 -7.79 7.17 -9.68
N ALA A 79 -8.06 8.46 -9.79
CA ALA A 79 -9.12 9.00 -10.63
C ALA A 79 -8.61 10.32 -11.21
N HIS A 80 -9.14 10.72 -12.33
CA HIS A 80 -8.75 11.94 -13.02
C HIS A 80 -9.95 12.87 -13.22
N SER A 81 -9.70 14.16 -13.03
CA SER A 81 -10.65 15.25 -13.30
C SER A 81 -9.90 16.58 -13.32
N PRO A 82 -10.22 17.53 -14.19
CA PRO A 82 -9.73 18.90 -14.04
C PRO A 82 -10.04 19.45 -12.65
N LEU A 83 -9.10 20.12 -11.99
CA LEU A 83 -9.29 20.63 -10.63
C LEU A 83 -10.54 21.49 -10.47
N ALA A 84 -10.83 22.32 -11.46
CA ALA A 84 -12.03 23.16 -11.47
C ALA A 84 -13.35 22.37 -11.54
N GLN A 85 -13.32 21.10 -11.92
CA GLN A 85 -14.48 20.21 -12.05
C GLN A 85 -14.50 19.11 -10.98
N THR A 86 -13.44 19.01 -10.16
CA THR A 86 -13.35 18.01 -9.09
C THR A 86 -14.29 18.39 -7.96
N SER A 87 -15.31 17.56 -7.72
CA SER A 87 -16.23 17.78 -6.59
C SER A 87 -15.54 17.50 -5.25
N ALA A 88 -16.04 18.11 -4.18
CA ALA A 88 -15.57 17.81 -2.82
C ALA A 88 -15.68 16.33 -2.48
N GLU A 89 -16.76 15.69 -2.93
CA GLU A 89 -16.98 14.25 -2.72
C GLU A 89 -15.92 13.39 -3.43
N ALA A 90 -15.56 13.71 -4.68
CA ALA A 90 -14.52 13.01 -5.41
C ALA A 90 -13.15 13.18 -4.73
N LEU A 91 -12.85 14.38 -4.24
CA LEU A 91 -11.64 14.66 -3.47
C LEU A 91 -11.60 13.86 -2.17
N HIS A 92 -12.69 13.89 -1.37
CA HIS A 92 -12.79 13.13 -0.13
C HIS A 92 -12.61 11.63 -0.37
N ARG A 93 -13.19 11.10 -1.43
CA ARG A 93 -13.06 9.67 -1.79
C ARG A 93 -11.61 9.30 -2.10
N LEU A 94 -10.89 10.12 -2.90
CA LEU A 94 -9.47 9.88 -3.18
C LEU A 94 -8.60 9.95 -1.92
N TRP A 95 -8.90 10.87 -1.01
CA TRP A 95 -8.21 10.95 0.27
C TRP A 95 -8.51 9.74 1.16
N ALA A 96 -9.76 9.28 1.19
CA ALA A 96 -10.12 8.08 1.93
C ALA A 96 -9.40 6.85 1.38
N ASP A 97 -9.41 6.64 0.06
CA ASP A 97 -8.80 5.47 -0.60
C ASP A 97 -7.25 5.44 -0.48
N ASN A 98 -6.57 6.58 -0.30
CA ASN A 98 -5.11 6.64 -0.35
C ASN A 98 -4.44 7.04 0.98
N LEU A 99 -5.09 7.84 1.82
CA LEU A 99 -4.52 8.37 3.06
C LEU A 99 -5.25 7.87 4.30
N LEU A 100 -6.59 8.05 4.39
CA LEU A 100 -7.34 7.58 5.55
C LEU A 100 -7.19 6.05 5.71
N SER A 101 -7.30 5.30 4.63
CA SER A 101 -7.08 3.85 4.64
C SER A 101 -5.70 3.45 5.17
N ALA A 102 -4.64 4.17 4.80
CA ALA A 102 -3.29 3.94 5.34
C ALA A 102 -3.22 4.22 6.84
N HIS A 103 -3.88 5.30 7.30
CA HIS A 103 -3.97 5.64 8.72
C HIS A 103 -4.70 4.56 9.52
N LEU A 104 -5.89 4.13 9.05
CA LEU A 104 -6.68 3.09 9.72
C LEU A 104 -5.92 1.76 9.77
N VAL A 105 -5.31 1.35 8.65
CA VAL A 105 -4.46 0.15 8.61
C VAL A 105 -3.31 0.27 9.61
N ASN A 106 -2.58 1.37 9.62
CA ASN A 106 -1.49 1.56 10.58
C ASN A 106 -1.98 1.45 12.03
N ARG A 107 -3.08 2.13 12.36
CA ARG A 107 -3.65 2.16 13.72
C ARG A 107 -4.01 0.76 14.22
N HIS A 108 -4.66 -0.05 13.40
CA HIS A 108 -5.18 -1.36 13.81
C HIS A 108 -4.20 -2.52 13.59
N ALA A 109 -3.31 -2.43 12.58
CA ALA A 109 -2.37 -3.50 12.28
C ALA A 109 -1.01 -3.38 13.00
N THR A 110 -0.61 -2.17 13.41
CA THR A 110 0.66 -1.99 14.15
C THR A 110 0.75 -2.85 15.42
N PRO A 111 -0.31 -3.03 16.24
CA PRO A 111 -0.26 -3.91 17.41
C PRO A 111 0.01 -5.39 17.08
N LEU A 112 -0.18 -5.82 15.83
CA LEU A 112 0.10 -7.18 15.37
C LEU A 112 1.55 -7.39 14.95
N LEU A 113 2.30 -6.31 14.75
CA LEU A 113 3.69 -6.43 14.34
C LEU A 113 4.54 -7.03 15.46
N ASP A 114 5.40 -7.99 15.08
CA ASP A 114 6.51 -8.42 15.92
C ASP A 114 7.34 -7.19 16.35
N PRO A 115 7.93 -7.16 17.54
CA PRO A 115 8.80 -6.06 17.97
C PRO A 115 9.97 -5.75 17.00
N GLN A 116 10.39 -6.72 16.20
CA GLN A 116 11.37 -6.56 15.13
C GLN A 116 10.71 -6.41 13.75
N GLY A 117 9.39 -6.28 13.70
CA GLY A 117 8.59 -6.20 12.49
C GLY A 117 8.87 -4.95 11.65
N HIS A 118 8.41 -4.98 10.42
CA HIS A 118 8.65 -3.94 9.43
C HIS A 118 7.35 -3.52 8.75
N ARG A 119 7.17 -2.22 8.54
CA ARG A 119 6.06 -1.66 7.76
C ARG A 119 6.55 -1.08 6.46
N VAL A 120 5.89 -1.40 5.36
CA VAL A 120 6.15 -0.83 4.04
C VAL A 120 4.89 -0.16 3.51
N PHE A 121 4.97 1.14 3.23
CA PHE A 121 3.93 1.92 2.58
C PHE A 121 4.35 2.23 1.15
N LEU A 122 3.45 1.96 0.18
CA LEU A 122 3.71 2.29 -1.22
C LEU A 122 3.30 3.73 -1.52
N GLY A 123 4.29 4.57 -1.69
CA GLY A 123 4.15 5.96 -2.10
C GLY A 123 4.27 6.17 -3.61
N ALA A 124 4.46 7.41 -4.02
CA ALA A 124 4.74 7.81 -5.39
C ALA A 124 5.79 8.94 -5.41
N TYR A 125 6.41 9.16 -6.55
CA TYR A 125 7.23 10.36 -6.79
C TYR A 125 6.32 11.60 -6.88
N VAL A 126 5.92 12.13 -5.72
CA VAL A 126 4.94 13.24 -5.63
C VAL A 126 5.44 14.52 -6.32
N ASP A 127 6.74 14.76 -6.31
CA ASP A 127 7.40 15.85 -7.00
C ASP A 127 7.34 15.75 -8.53
N LYS A 128 7.11 14.55 -9.07
CA LYS A 128 6.92 14.27 -10.49
C LYS A 128 5.47 14.03 -10.90
N LEU A 129 4.53 14.08 -9.95
CA LEU A 129 3.12 13.78 -10.17
C LEU A 129 2.32 15.05 -10.60
N ASN A 130 2.93 15.92 -11.42
CA ASN A 130 2.39 17.21 -11.84
C ASN A 130 1.66 17.13 -13.20
N PHE A 131 0.80 16.11 -13.35
CA PHE A 131 0.06 15.92 -14.59
C PHE A 131 -1.32 16.58 -14.54
N PRO A 132 -1.76 17.22 -15.65
CA PRO A 132 -3.13 17.71 -15.75
C PRO A 132 -4.15 16.63 -15.37
N GLN A 133 -5.23 17.02 -14.72
CA GLN A 133 -6.33 16.17 -14.27
C GLN A 133 -5.99 15.19 -13.12
N LEU A 134 -4.75 15.07 -12.67
CA LEU A 134 -4.37 14.22 -11.52
C LEU A 134 -4.22 15.00 -10.20
N GLY A 135 -4.62 16.27 -10.14
CA GLY A 135 -4.37 17.10 -8.97
C GLY A 135 -4.91 16.55 -7.66
N ALA A 136 -6.14 16.01 -7.64
CA ALA A 136 -6.72 15.39 -6.45
C ALA A 136 -5.96 14.10 -6.02
N TYR A 137 -5.54 13.28 -6.97
CA TYR A 137 -4.73 12.10 -6.73
C TYR A 137 -3.32 12.47 -6.22
N ALA A 138 -2.68 13.45 -6.86
CA ALA A 138 -1.37 13.95 -6.45
C ALA A 138 -1.40 14.49 -5.01
N ALA A 139 -2.44 15.26 -4.65
CA ALA A 139 -2.65 15.76 -3.29
C ALA A 139 -2.79 14.62 -2.27
N ALA A 140 -3.56 13.57 -2.59
CA ALA A 140 -3.72 12.42 -1.71
C ALA A 140 -2.40 11.64 -1.51
N LYS A 141 -1.60 11.45 -2.58
CA LYS A 141 -0.29 10.79 -2.50
C LYS A 141 0.75 11.66 -1.78
N ALA A 142 0.71 12.98 -1.96
CA ALA A 142 1.56 13.91 -1.20
C ALA A 142 1.21 13.90 0.30
N GLY A 143 -0.10 13.83 0.63
CA GLY A 143 -0.56 13.65 1.99
C GLY A 143 -0.03 12.36 2.62
N LEU A 144 -0.11 11.24 1.91
CA LEU A 144 0.45 9.96 2.36
C LEU A 144 1.98 10.05 2.57
N ASP A 145 2.72 10.66 1.63
CA ASP A 145 4.17 10.84 1.75
C ASP A 145 4.52 11.63 3.03
N ALA A 146 3.89 12.76 3.25
CA ALA A 146 4.10 13.58 4.43
C ALA A 146 3.73 12.82 5.73
N TRP A 147 2.58 12.13 5.73
CA TRP A 147 2.09 11.37 6.88
C TRP A 147 3.06 10.24 7.26
N VAL A 148 3.55 9.43 6.29
CA VAL A 148 4.51 8.35 6.58
C VAL A 148 5.85 8.91 7.07
N ARG A 149 6.30 10.05 6.55
CA ARG A 149 7.54 10.71 7.05
C ARG A 149 7.43 11.14 8.51
N VAL A 150 6.25 11.60 8.94
CA VAL A 150 5.99 11.91 10.36
C VAL A 150 5.98 10.61 11.17
N LEU A 151 5.26 9.59 10.72
CA LEU A 151 5.17 8.29 11.37
C LEU A 151 6.56 7.67 11.63
N ILE A 152 7.48 7.73 10.65
CA ILE A 152 8.87 7.27 10.79
C ILE A 152 9.59 7.98 11.95
N ARG A 153 9.27 9.25 12.19
CA ARG A 153 9.89 10.04 13.27
C ARG A 153 9.27 9.79 14.65
N GLU A 154 7.98 9.53 14.68
CA GLU A 154 7.22 9.26 15.91
C GLU A 154 7.46 7.85 16.44
N GLU A 155 7.49 6.85 15.56
CA GLU A 155 7.58 5.44 15.93
C GLU A 155 8.94 4.82 15.54
N ARG A 156 10.02 5.38 16.08
CA ARG A 156 11.41 4.98 15.75
C ARG A 156 11.77 3.54 16.14
N ALA A 157 11.03 2.95 17.07
CA ALA A 157 11.23 1.57 17.49
C ALA A 157 10.84 0.56 16.40
N LEU A 158 9.94 0.93 15.49
CA LEU A 158 9.48 0.08 14.39
C LEU A 158 10.11 0.50 13.08
N LYS A 159 10.63 -0.45 12.35
CA LYS A 159 11.13 -0.21 11.00
C LYS A 159 9.97 0.17 10.08
N THR A 160 10.06 1.32 9.45
CA THR A 160 9.05 1.81 8.51
C THR A 160 9.73 2.28 7.23
N THR A 161 9.29 1.75 6.09
CA THR A 161 9.75 2.18 4.76
C THR A 161 8.60 2.87 4.03
N LEU A 162 8.85 4.06 3.53
CA LEU A 162 8.07 4.67 2.46
C LEU A 162 8.76 4.35 1.13
N LEU A 163 8.25 3.38 0.39
CA LEU A 163 8.76 3.03 -0.93
C LEU A 163 8.07 3.91 -1.98
N ARG A 164 8.76 4.91 -2.49
CA ARG A 164 8.24 5.79 -3.54
C ARG A 164 8.47 5.17 -4.91
N LEU A 165 7.40 5.09 -5.67
CA LEU A 165 7.35 4.41 -6.96
C LEU A 165 7.29 5.41 -8.11
N PRO A 166 8.00 5.16 -9.21
CA PRO A 166 7.71 5.79 -10.51
C PRO A 166 6.42 5.19 -11.11
N ALA A 167 6.21 5.37 -12.41
CA ALA A 167 5.15 4.66 -13.11
C ALA A 167 5.40 3.14 -13.07
N VAL A 168 4.36 2.37 -12.72
CA VAL A 168 4.41 0.90 -12.70
C VAL A 168 3.26 0.38 -13.56
N ASP A 169 3.53 -0.58 -14.43
CA ASP A 169 2.56 -1.18 -15.36
C ASP A 169 1.50 -2.01 -14.60
N THR A 170 0.40 -1.38 -14.26
CA THR A 170 -0.73 -1.99 -13.57
C THR A 170 -2.05 -1.50 -14.16
N ALA A 171 -3.14 -2.21 -13.86
CA ALA A 171 -4.49 -1.78 -14.24
C ALA A 171 -4.88 -0.39 -13.67
N LEU A 172 -4.10 0.18 -12.75
CA LEU A 172 -4.32 1.54 -12.26
C LEU A 172 -4.31 2.57 -13.40
N TRP A 173 -3.50 2.35 -14.44
CA TRP A 173 -3.37 3.23 -15.60
C TRP A 173 -4.60 3.29 -16.49
N THR A 174 -5.52 2.32 -16.40
CA THR A 174 -6.82 2.42 -17.10
C THR A 174 -7.67 3.61 -16.61
N HIS A 175 -7.33 4.14 -15.44
CA HIS A 175 -7.96 5.31 -14.83
C HIS A 175 -7.13 6.60 -15.00
N ALA A 176 -6.06 6.58 -15.80
CA ALA A 176 -5.28 7.76 -16.10
C ALA A 176 -5.79 8.46 -17.38
N PRO A 177 -5.67 9.78 -17.49
CA PRO A 177 -6.10 10.54 -18.69
C PRO A 177 -5.08 10.46 -19.85
N PHE A 178 -4.03 9.66 -19.70
CA PHE A 178 -2.94 9.49 -20.68
C PHE A 178 -2.40 8.06 -20.59
N PRO A 179 -1.70 7.57 -21.63
CA PRO A 179 -1.17 6.23 -21.67
C PRO A 179 -0.04 6.04 -20.63
N LEU A 180 0.23 4.76 -20.30
CA LEU A 180 1.34 4.38 -19.45
C LEU A 180 2.66 4.96 -19.99
N PRO A 181 3.46 5.65 -19.16
CA PRO A 181 4.75 6.19 -19.57
C PRO A 181 5.72 5.10 -20.06
N ARG A 182 6.53 5.44 -21.06
CA ARG A 182 7.62 4.56 -21.49
C ARG A 182 8.62 4.36 -20.37
N GLY A 183 9.06 3.14 -20.18
CA GLY A 183 9.99 2.80 -19.08
C GLY A 183 9.31 2.59 -17.73
N ALA A 184 7.98 2.44 -17.70
CA ALA A 184 7.28 2.01 -16.49
C ALA A 184 7.84 0.67 -15.99
N LEU A 185 7.98 0.54 -14.68
CA LEU A 185 8.48 -0.68 -14.06
C LEU A 185 7.44 -1.81 -14.14
N SER A 186 7.91 -3.04 -14.12
CA SER A 186 7.02 -4.19 -13.92
C SER A 186 6.52 -4.23 -12.47
N PRO A 187 5.31 -4.73 -12.21
CA PRO A 187 4.83 -4.97 -10.84
C PRO A 187 5.74 -5.90 -10.04
N SER A 188 6.37 -6.90 -10.69
CA SER A 188 7.31 -7.82 -10.06
C SER A 188 8.55 -7.10 -9.51
N ALA A 189 9.09 -6.12 -10.21
CA ALA A 189 10.22 -5.32 -9.71
C ALA A 189 9.88 -4.61 -8.39
N VAL A 190 8.62 -4.16 -8.23
CA VAL A 190 8.16 -3.57 -6.96
C VAL A 190 8.05 -4.65 -5.88
N GLY A 191 7.55 -5.84 -6.21
CA GLY A 191 7.48 -6.97 -5.27
C GLY A 191 8.86 -7.37 -4.74
N ASP A 192 9.83 -7.50 -5.64
CA ASP A 192 11.21 -7.86 -5.30
C ASP A 192 11.87 -6.77 -4.43
N GLU A 193 11.61 -5.49 -4.73
CA GLU A 193 12.12 -4.39 -3.92
C GLU A 193 11.52 -4.37 -2.51
N VAL A 194 10.23 -4.68 -2.35
CA VAL A 194 9.60 -4.82 -1.02
C VAL A 194 10.29 -5.92 -0.23
N VAL A 195 10.53 -7.08 -0.83
CA VAL A 195 11.26 -8.19 -0.19
C VAL A 195 12.69 -7.77 0.17
N ARG A 196 13.38 -7.06 -0.72
CA ARG A 196 14.73 -6.55 -0.49
C ARG A 196 14.77 -5.56 0.69
N CYS A 197 13.90 -4.54 0.68
CA CYS A 197 13.81 -3.56 1.76
C CYS A 197 13.58 -4.22 3.12
N TRP A 198 12.68 -5.20 3.16
CA TRP A 198 12.39 -5.95 4.37
C TRP A 198 13.58 -6.77 4.87
N ARG A 199 14.20 -7.60 3.99
CA ARG A 199 15.35 -8.44 4.34
C ARG A 199 16.57 -7.64 4.80
N GLU A 200 16.84 -6.51 4.15
CA GLU A 200 17.92 -5.59 4.51
C GLU A 200 17.57 -4.72 5.73
N GLY A 201 16.32 -4.73 6.20
CA GLY A 201 15.85 -3.86 7.29
C GLY A 201 15.92 -2.38 6.93
N LYS A 202 15.73 -2.05 5.65
CA LYS A 202 15.86 -0.71 5.09
C LYS A 202 14.70 0.16 5.56
N ALA A 203 14.96 1.15 6.40
CA ALA A 203 13.95 2.07 6.93
C ALA A 203 14.13 3.49 6.36
N GLY A 204 13.06 4.28 6.41
CA GLY A 204 13.04 5.63 5.88
C GLY A 204 12.39 5.72 4.50
N VAL A 205 12.74 6.77 3.76
CA VAL A 205 12.23 6.98 2.39
C VAL A 205 13.18 6.30 1.40
N VAL A 206 12.62 5.47 0.56
CA VAL A 206 13.34 4.72 -0.47
C VAL A 206 12.72 5.02 -1.82
N ASP A 207 13.54 5.47 -2.76
CA ASP A 207 13.13 5.71 -4.14
C ASP A 207 13.46 4.48 -4.99
N LEU A 208 12.46 3.89 -5.63
CA LEU A 208 12.64 2.80 -6.58
C LEU A 208 12.93 3.38 -7.97
N THR A 209 14.13 3.18 -8.46
CA THR A 209 14.61 3.70 -9.76
C THR A 209 14.75 2.60 -10.80
#